data_5664ea5c9ca14075ce313a589885a9fa
#
_entry.id   5664ea5c9ca14075ce313a589885a9fa
#
_cell.length_a   1.000
_cell.length_b   1.000
_cell.length_c   1.000
_cell.angle_alpha   90.00
_cell.angle_beta   90.00
_cell.angle_gamma   90.00
#
_symmetry.space_group_name_H-M   'P 1'
#
loop_
_entity.id
_entity.type
_entity.pdbx_description
1 polymer ?
#
loop_
_entity_poly.entity_id
_entity_poly.type
_entity_poly.pdbx_seq_one_letter_code
_entity_poly.pdbx_strand_id
1 'polypeptide(L)'
;QLSRVVTNLLTNAMQHNPKGTRIGLFAYRELERIYVLVADSGILIPEEQAQHLFDPFTRGDKARVSDGRNGLGLSIVSKIVQMHGWDLKLVQQPQIQHYAKAAGFAKAFVIRMENAGMYSVHPLK
;
A
#
# COMPACT_ATOMS: atom_id res chain seq x y z
N GLN A 1 -1.28 -11.53 -9.23
CA GLN A 1 -1.42 -10.07 -9.23
C GLN A 1 -1.15 -9.46 -7.86
N LEU A 2 -1.57 -10.16 -6.83
CA LEU A 2 -1.28 -9.66 -5.48
C LEU A 2 0.22 -9.58 -5.26
N SER A 3 0.94 -10.56 -5.74
CA SER A 3 2.38 -10.57 -5.60
C SER A 3 3.01 -9.36 -6.30
N ARG A 4 2.48 -8.98 -7.42
CA ARG A 4 2.97 -7.82 -8.15
C ARG A 4 2.69 -6.52 -7.37
N VAL A 5 1.51 -6.45 -6.79
CA VAL A 5 1.15 -5.30 -5.98
C VAL A 5 2.08 -5.17 -4.78
N VAL A 6 2.29 -6.28 -4.07
CA VAL A 6 3.14 -6.27 -2.89
C VAL A 6 4.58 -5.92 -3.26
N THR A 7 5.08 -6.51 -4.34
CA THR A 7 6.44 -6.22 -4.78
C THR A 7 6.61 -4.73 -5.10
N ASN A 8 5.63 -4.15 -5.76
CA ASN A 8 5.71 -2.74 -6.09
C ASN A 8 5.67 -1.86 -4.85
N LEU A 9 4.84 -2.24 -3.88
CA LEU A 9 4.77 -1.45 -2.64
C LEU A 9 6.05 -1.58 -1.84
N LEU A 10 6.64 -2.77 -1.80
CA LEU A 10 7.90 -2.96 -1.11
C LEU A 10 9.02 -2.16 -1.78
N THR A 11 9.07 -2.21 -3.09
CA THR A 11 10.07 -1.46 -3.83
C THR A 11 9.91 0.04 -3.57
N ASN A 12 8.67 0.49 -3.56
CA ASN A 12 8.39 1.89 -3.29
C ASN A 12 8.91 2.27 -1.90
N ALA A 13 8.66 1.42 -0.91
CA ALA A 13 9.11 1.72 0.45
C ALA A 13 10.63 1.79 0.52
N MET A 14 11.30 0.93 -0.20
CA MET A 14 12.76 0.93 -0.19
C MET A 14 13.35 2.13 -0.91
N GLN A 15 12.70 2.59 -1.95
CA GLN A 15 13.25 3.67 -2.77
C GLN A 15 12.95 5.06 -2.23
N HIS A 16 11.89 5.19 -1.47
CA HIS A 16 11.43 6.52 -1.08
C HIS A 16 11.64 6.85 0.39
N ASN A 17 12.36 6.02 1.10
CA ASN A 17 12.66 6.26 2.50
C ASN A 17 14.15 6.19 2.72
N PRO A 18 14.65 6.83 3.79
CA PRO A 18 16.07 6.80 4.07
C PRO A 18 16.58 5.41 4.34
N LYS A 19 17.85 5.23 4.12
CA LYS A 19 18.50 4.00 4.47
C LYS A 19 18.31 3.72 5.96
N GLY A 20 18.07 2.47 6.30
CA GLY A 20 17.85 2.11 7.68
C GLY A 20 16.38 2.12 8.09
N THR A 21 15.50 2.54 7.18
CA THR A 21 14.07 2.49 7.44
C THR A 21 13.64 1.03 7.62
N ARG A 22 12.83 0.78 8.64
CA ARG A 22 12.27 -0.56 8.84
C ARG A 22 11.06 -0.71 7.92
N ILE A 23 10.92 -1.87 7.33
CA ILE A 23 9.79 -2.18 6.45
C ILE A 23 9.13 -3.44 6.97
N GLY A 24 7.82 -3.40 7.11
CA GLY A 24 7.05 -4.54 7.60
C GLY A 24 6.00 -4.95 6.59
N LEU A 25 5.80 -6.25 6.46
CA LEU A 25 4.76 -6.79 5.62
C LEU A 25 3.86 -7.64 6.50
N PHE A 26 2.59 -7.30 6.53
CA PHE A 26 1.62 -7.98 7.37
C PHE A 26 0.41 -8.40 6.57
N ALA A 27 -0.13 -9.55 6.92
CA ALA A 27 -1.36 -10.01 6.31
C ALA A 27 -2.19 -10.67 7.40
N TYR A 28 -3.47 -10.32 7.43
CA TYR A 28 -4.35 -10.92 8.42
C TYR A 28 -5.78 -10.85 7.93
N ARG A 29 -6.61 -11.61 8.60
CA ARG A 29 -8.02 -11.69 8.27
C ARG A 29 -8.83 -11.18 9.44
N GLU A 30 -9.86 -10.41 9.10
CA GLU A 30 -10.75 -9.89 10.11
C GLU A 30 -12.16 -9.97 9.58
N LEU A 31 -12.95 -10.86 10.14
CA LEU A 31 -14.29 -11.14 9.64
C LEU A 31 -14.20 -11.59 8.19
N GLU A 32 -14.91 -10.90 7.30
CA GLU A 32 -14.94 -11.27 5.90
C GLU A 32 -13.89 -10.56 5.08
N ARG A 33 -12.96 -9.91 5.73
CA ARG A 33 -11.97 -9.09 5.03
C ARG A 33 -10.56 -9.58 5.26
N ILE A 34 -9.76 -9.43 4.21
CA ILE A 34 -8.36 -9.75 4.29
C ILE A 34 -7.59 -8.47 4.10
N TYR A 35 -6.64 -8.22 4.97
CA TYR A 35 -5.82 -7.03 4.95
C TYR A 35 -4.38 -7.39 4.66
N VAL A 36 -3.76 -6.64 3.75
CA VAL A 36 -2.34 -6.77 3.50
C VAL A 36 -1.74 -5.38 3.68
N LEU A 37 -0.74 -5.27 4.54
CA LEU A 37 -0.13 -4.00 4.86
C LEU A 37 1.34 -4.02 4.53
N VAL A 38 1.78 -2.97 3.85
CA VAL A 38 3.21 -2.73 3.65
C VAL A 38 3.51 -1.45 4.41
N ALA A 39 4.20 -1.60 5.53
CA ALA A 39 4.44 -0.51 6.46
C ALA A 39 5.91 -0.12 6.46
N ASP A 40 6.18 1.14 6.80
CA ASP A 40 7.56 1.57 6.95
C ASP A 40 7.67 2.60 8.08
N SER A 41 8.89 2.70 8.61
CA SER A 41 9.18 3.63 9.69
C SER A 41 9.83 4.91 9.16
N GLY A 42 9.63 5.19 7.89
CA GLY A 42 10.26 6.32 7.25
C GLY A 42 9.55 7.64 7.48
N ILE A 43 9.63 8.52 6.49
CA ILE A 43 9.08 9.85 6.63
C ILE A 43 7.63 9.86 6.21
N LEU A 44 6.87 10.73 6.83
CA LEU A 44 5.48 10.91 6.47
C LEU A 44 5.37 11.64 5.15
N ILE A 45 4.30 11.37 4.45
CA ILE A 45 4.03 12.01 3.17
C ILE A 45 3.08 13.16 3.43
N PRO A 46 3.42 14.36 2.96
CA PRO A 46 2.54 15.51 3.16
C PRO A 46 1.17 15.27 2.58
N GLU A 47 0.18 15.84 3.21
CA GLU A 47 -1.21 15.64 2.85
C GLU A 47 -1.48 15.92 1.38
N GLU A 48 -0.96 17.01 0.87
CA GLU A 48 -1.25 17.37 -0.51
C GLU A 48 -0.62 16.39 -1.49
N GLN A 49 0.51 15.79 -1.14
CA GLN A 49 1.08 14.73 -1.96
C GLN A 49 0.28 13.44 -1.83
N ALA A 50 -0.15 13.16 -0.61
CA ALA A 50 -0.86 11.92 -0.36
C ALA A 50 -2.15 11.83 -1.16
N GLN A 51 -2.80 12.94 -1.38
CA GLN A 51 -4.05 12.97 -2.12
C GLN A 51 -3.90 12.49 -3.55
N HIS A 52 -2.73 12.66 -4.13
CA HIS A 52 -2.50 12.32 -5.53
C HIS A 52 -1.52 11.19 -5.72
N LEU A 53 -1.28 10.46 -4.65
CA LEU A 53 -0.21 9.48 -4.64
C LEU A 53 -0.38 8.39 -5.68
N PHE A 54 -1.61 8.01 -5.94
CA PHE A 54 -1.88 6.92 -6.87
C PHE A 54 -2.24 7.39 -8.27
N ASP A 55 -2.24 8.69 -8.47
CA ASP A 55 -2.54 9.22 -9.79
C ASP A 55 -1.33 9.06 -10.70
N PRO A 56 -1.53 8.71 -11.96
CA PRO A 56 -0.40 8.60 -12.89
C PRO A 56 0.12 9.98 -13.25
N PHE A 57 1.43 10.09 -13.31
CA PHE A 57 2.08 11.29 -13.79
C PHE A 57 1.72 12.58 -13.05
N THR A 58 1.30 12.43 -11.81
CA THR A 58 0.79 13.58 -11.12
C THR A 58 1.88 14.44 -10.55
N ARG A 59 2.42 14.03 -9.48
CA ARG A 59 3.41 14.84 -8.85
C ARG A 59 4.76 14.40 -9.31
N GLY A 60 5.64 15.31 -9.18
CA GLY A 60 6.98 14.95 -9.51
C GLY A 60 7.17 14.61 -10.94
N ASP A 61 6.50 15.34 -11.82
CA ASP A 61 6.74 15.14 -13.23
C ASP A 61 8.21 15.15 -13.51
N LYS A 62 8.91 16.09 -12.93
CA LYS A 62 10.33 16.18 -13.14
C LYS A 62 11.08 15.04 -12.48
N ALA A 63 10.68 14.71 -11.28
CA ALA A 63 11.32 13.62 -10.59
C ALA A 63 11.06 12.31 -11.30
N ARG A 64 9.86 12.16 -11.80
CA ARG A 64 9.53 10.96 -12.54
C ARG A 64 10.41 10.81 -13.76
N VAL A 65 10.61 11.90 -14.44
CA VAL A 65 11.44 11.87 -15.62
C VAL A 65 12.87 11.50 -15.24
N SER A 66 13.34 12.03 -14.15
CA SER A 66 14.73 11.78 -13.81
C SER A 66 15.02 10.37 -13.37
N ASP A 67 14.10 9.71 -12.69
CA ASP A 67 14.39 8.33 -12.30
C ASP A 67 13.39 7.33 -12.83
N GLY A 68 12.33 7.78 -13.44
CA GLY A 68 11.41 6.91 -14.16
C GLY A 68 10.66 5.89 -13.34
N ARG A 69 10.68 6.01 -12.05
CA ARG A 69 10.03 5.01 -11.22
C ARG A 69 8.86 5.52 -10.45
N ASN A 70 9.01 6.72 -9.97
CA ASN A 70 8.03 7.26 -9.05
C ASN A 70 6.72 7.52 -9.74
N GLY A 71 5.67 7.40 -9.03
CA GLY A 71 4.38 7.68 -9.57
C GLY A 71 3.83 6.57 -10.43
N LEU A 72 4.65 5.98 -11.27
CA LEU A 72 4.16 4.91 -12.13
C LEU A 72 3.94 3.63 -11.36
N GLY A 73 4.85 3.33 -10.43
CA GLY A 73 4.71 2.13 -9.62
C GLY A 73 3.42 2.12 -8.84
N LEU A 74 3.11 3.24 -8.22
CA LEU A 74 1.90 3.32 -7.39
C LEU A 74 0.64 3.39 -8.23
N SER A 75 0.70 4.02 -9.40
CA SER A 75 -0.47 4.05 -10.25
C SER A 75 -0.77 2.66 -10.82
N ILE A 76 0.26 1.87 -11.08
CA ILE A 76 0.05 0.51 -11.52
C ILE A 76 -0.59 -0.31 -10.40
N VAL A 77 -0.11 -0.13 -9.19
CA VAL A 77 -0.70 -0.81 -8.03
C VAL A 77 -2.17 -0.45 -7.91
N SER A 78 -2.49 0.82 -8.03
CA SER A 78 -3.86 1.28 -7.92
C SER A 78 -4.73 0.65 -9.00
N LYS A 79 -4.20 0.55 -10.21
CA LYS A 79 -4.95 -0.04 -11.30
C LYS A 79 -5.25 -1.51 -11.06
N ILE A 80 -4.25 -2.26 -10.61
CA ILE A 80 -4.46 -3.67 -10.33
C ILE A 80 -5.49 -3.85 -9.23
N VAL A 81 -5.37 -3.06 -8.18
CA VAL A 81 -6.29 -3.12 -7.06
C VAL A 81 -7.72 -2.84 -7.53
N GLN A 82 -7.89 -1.82 -8.36
CA GLN A 82 -9.20 -1.50 -8.89
C GLN A 82 -9.77 -2.62 -9.74
N MET A 83 -8.94 -3.22 -10.57
CA MET A 83 -9.39 -4.30 -11.44
C MET A 83 -9.88 -5.50 -10.67
N HIS A 84 -9.38 -5.69 -9.47
CA HIS A 84 -9.78 -6.82 -8.64
C HIS A 84 -10.87 -6.48 -7.63
N GLY A 85 -11.30 -5.22 -7.62
CA GLY A 85 -12.30 -4.80 -6.66
C GLY A 85 -11.78 -4.68 -5.25
N TRP A 86 -10.49 -4.54 -5.09
CA TRP A 86 -9.89 -4.35 -3.78
C TRP A 86 -9.81 -2.87 -3.46
N ASP A 87 -9.53 -2.56 -2.19
CA ASP A 87 -9.28 -1.19 -1.75
C ASP A 87 -7.83 -1.00 -1.45
N LEU A 88 -7.34 0.21 -1.70
CA LEU A 88 -5.97 0.58 -1.41
C LEU A 88 -5.96 1.96 -0.79
N LYS A 89 -5.25 2.11 0.31
CA LYS A 89 -5.11 3.44 0.88
C LYS A 89 -3.80 3.56 1.64
N LEU A 90 -3.38 4.80 1.83
CA LEU A 90 -2.25 5.12 2.66
C LEU A 90 -2.75 5.55 4.03
N VAL A 91 -2.20 4.96 5.08
CA VAL A 91 -2.56 5.32 6.44
C VAL A 91 -1.27 5.72 7.15
N GLN A 92 -1.30 6.84 7.84
CA GLN A 92 -0.12 7.36 8.52
C GLN A 92 -0.44 7.63 9.97
N GLN A 93 0.58 7.99 10.76
CA GLN A 93 0.36 8.40 12.13
C GLN A 93 -0.49 9.65 12.14
N PRO A 94 -1.43 9.81 13.08
CA PRO A 94 -1.72 8.85 14.15
C PRO A 94 -2.73 7.77 13.78
N GLN A 95 -3.39 7.88 12.64
CA GLN A 95 -4.46 6.95 12.28
C GLN A 95 -3.99 5.51 12.14
N ILE A 96 -2.72 5.31 11.86
CA ILE A 96 -2.18 3.96 11.70
C ILE A 96 -2.32 3.13 13.00
N GLN A 97 -2.55 3.81 14.12
CA GLN A 97 -2.76 3.13 15.39
C GLN A 97 -3.95 2.18 15.34
N HIS A 98 -4.88 2.42 14.43
CA HIS A 98 -6.04 1.55 14.28
C HIS A 98 -5.67 0.20 13.69
N TYR A 99 -4.47 0.07 13.17
CA TYR A 99 -4.00 -1.19 12.60
C TYR A 99 -2.95 -1.76 13.52
N ALA A 100 -3.39 -2.62 14.45
CA ALA A 100 -2.55 -3.08 15.53
C ALA A 100 -1.19 -3.59 15.07
N LYS A 101 -1.17 -4.34 13.99
CA LYS A 101 0.10 -4.92 13.53
C LYS A 101 1.10 -3.87 13.08
N ALA A 102 0.62 -2.76 12.58
CA ALA A 102 1.48 -1.72 12.05
C ALA A 102 1.53 -0.48 12.93
N ALA A 103 0.99 -0.55 14.15
CA ALA A 103 0.86 0.63 14.99
C ALA A 103 2.17 1.32 15.30
N GLY A 104 3.27 0.58 15.30
CA GLY A 104 4.58 1.16 15.61
C GLY A 104 5.29 1.74 14.39
N PHE A 105 4.67 1.73 13.24
CA PHE A 105 5.27 2.26 12.03
C PHE A 105 4.78 3.68 11.74
N ALA A 106 5.48 4.38 10.87
CA ALA A 106 5.10 5.73 10.52
C ALA A 106 3.90 5.75 9.59
N LYS A 107 3.90 4.85 8.64
CA LYS A 107 2.82 4.80 7.64
C LYS A 107 2.74 3.40 7.04
N ALA A 108 1.64 3.13 6.36
CA ALA A 108 1.45 1.85 5.68
C ALA A 108 0.52 2.02 4.50
N PHE A 109 0.80 1.26 3.46
CA PHE A 109 -0.18 1.06 2.39
C PHE A 109 -1.02 -0.14 2.79
N VAL A 110 -2.32 0.03 2.76
CA VAL A 110 -3.26 -0.99 3.22
C VAL A 110 -4.11 -1.44 2.04
N ILE A 111 -4.07 -2.73 1.77
CA ILE A 111 -4.94 -3.34 0.76
C ILE A 111 -6.00 -4.12 1.52
N ARG A 112 -7.24 -3.87 1.17
CA ARG A 112 -8.35 -4.60 1.78
C ARG A 112 -9.09 -5.37 0.72
N MET A 113 -9.29 -6.65 0.96
CA MET A 113 -9.97 -7.54 0.04
C MET A 113 -11.16 -8.17 0.74
N GLU A 114 -12.27 -8.25 0.04
CA GLU A 114 -13.44 -8.93 0.58
C GLU A 114 -13.29 -10.41 0.33
N ASN A 115 -13.42 -11.17 1.37
CA ASN A 115 -13.21 -12.60 1.27
C ASN A 115 -14.46 -13.34 0.85
N ALA A 116 -15.61 -12.84 1.23
CA ALA A 116 -16.85 -13.57 1.05
C ALA A 116 -17.15 -13.93 -0.40
N GLY A 117 -16.94 -12.99 -1.29
CA GLY A 117 -17.27 -13.25 -2.68
C GLY A 117 -16.32 -14.18 -3.37
N MET A 118 -15.16 -14.35 -2.81
CA MET A 118 -14.15 -15.15 -3.48
C MET A 118 -14.24 -16.62 -3.14
N TYR A 119 -14.73 -16.92 -1.96
CA TYR A 119 -14.71 -18.29 -1.49
C TYR A 119 -16.04 -18.69 -0.99
N SER A 120 -16.84 -18.90 -1.86
CA SER A 120 -18.09 -19.44 -1.51
C SER A 120 -17.92 -20.82 -1.06
N VAL A 121 -16.89 -21.25 -1.22
CA VAL A 121 -16.64 -22.57 -0.82
C VAL A 121 -16.51 -22.78 0.62
N HIS A 122 -16.15 -22.97 0.70
CA HIS A 122 -15.69 -23.22 1.58
C HIS A 122 -15.47 -24.08 2.17
N PRO A 123 -15.55 -24.37 2.24
CA PRO A 123 -15.34 -25.08 2.90
C PRO A 123 -14.41 -25.59 3.52
N LEU A 124 -14.06 -25.29 3.51
CA LEU A 124 -13.40 -25.58 4.05
C LEU A 124 -13.42 -25.86 5.05
N LYS A 125 -13.69 -26.04 5.30
CA LYS A 125 -13.73 -26.13 6.07
C LYS A 125 -13.42 -26.39 6.51
#